data_5a958d667089fe863d119715efa606fd
#
_entry.id   5a958d667089fe863d119715efa606fd
#
_cell.length_a   1.000
_cell.length_b   1.000
_cell.length_c   1.000
_cell.angle_alpha   90.00
_cell.angle_beta   90.00
_cell.angle_gamma   90.00
#
_symmetry.space_group_name_H-M   'P 1'
#
loop_
_entity.id
_entity.type
_entity.pdbx_description
1 polymer ?
#
loop_
_entity_poly.entity_id
_entity_poly.type
_entity_poly.pdbx_seq_one_letter_code
_entity_poly.pdbx_strand_id
1 'polypeptide(L)'
;VRENIPTPGGFTSHLISDVVNLTKAYITHTYWDDDPDRLAFNNGVLEMSTGEFHEHNLEHYLTWGLDFDYTPDANPGPIIDWIKRTQYGDEDRVQVLRAWLKACLVGQGHELQRFLEVIGPGGRGKSTFANLCCALVGHGNYASSTLNQLEQSRFEIASIKGKRLTLINDSERYGGSAQIFKALTGGDNLRYEEKNKNVGEPFVYTGMVMVCANEPIQTTDNTSGLTRRRLTIEFNRPLYDKSSEAKEMIKLDNGIVRGLWKYYLPGLVNWVLEMSTEEMRQYLLDTYEKVPSLKKVRNEILLNSNNLVEWLQSEIIQEDEAVSSVGKKIPAPKDAKERYCNSNYHLYPSYCSYCEDTGSKPVGQKRFISLLLDCCKNQLEMKQIKTFSKNGRPFIKGLAVRASDQKYMKIATILPER
;
A
#
# COMPACT_ATOMS: atom_id res chain seq x y z
N VAL A 1 -20.64 34.76 -16.85
CA VAL A 1 -21.72 35.04 -15.92
C VAL A 1 -21.60 36.44 -15.34
N ARG A 2 -20.37 37.04 -15.22
CA ARG A 2 -20.20 38.39 -14.65
C ARG A 2 -20.66 39.54 -15.56
N GLU A 3 -20.79 39.32 -16.85
CA GLU A 3 -21.01 40.43 -17.82
C GLU A 3 -22.48 40.73 -18.16
N ASN A 4 -23.45 39.88 -17.74
CA ASN A 4 -24.82 39.96 -18.23
C ASN A 4 -25.92 40.14 -17.18
N ILE A 5 -25.60 40.39 -15.90
CA ILE A 5 -26.64 40.63 -14.88
C ILE A 5 -26.41 42.02 -14.28
N PRO A 6 -27.23 43.01 -14.62
CA PRO A 6 -27.16 44.35 -14.00
C PRO A 6 -27.70 44.26 -12.57
N THR A 7 -26.81 44.21 -11.60
CA THR A 7 -27.16 44.31 -10.18
C THR A 7 -26.88 45.74 -9.68
N PRO A 8 -27.87 46.47 -9.24
CA PRO A 8 -27.64 47.74 -8.56
C PRO A 8 -26.84 47.50 -7.28
N GLY A 9 -25.58 47.89 -7.23
CA GLY A 9 -24.68 47.68 -6.09
C GLY A 9 -23.59 46.62 -6.28
N GLY A 10 -23.50 45.94 -7.43
CA GLY A 10 -22.45 44.97 -7.75
C GLY A 10 -22.67 43.61 -7.09
N PHE A 11 -21.76 42.65 -7.36
CA PHE A 11 -21.79 41.32 -6.80
C PHE A 11 -21.21 41.30 -5.38
N THR A 12 -22.07 41.15 -4.39
CA THR A 12 -21.65 40.95 -3.00
C THR A 12 -21.38 39.45 -2.76
N SER A 13 -20.52 39.14 -1.79
CA SER A 13 -20.26 37.75 -1.38
C SER A 13 -21.55 37.03 -0.93
N HIS A 14 -22.49 37.79 -0.34
CA HIS A 14 -23.78 37.26 0.11
C HIS A 14 -24.66 36.87 -1.09
N LEU A 15 -24.79 37.73 -2.09
CA LEU A 15 -25.54 37.43 -3.30
C LEU A 15 -24.97 36.21 -4.04
N ILE A 16 -23.63 36.07 -4.12
CA ILE A 16 -22.98 34.93 -4.71
C ILE A 16 -23.32 33.65 -3.91
N SER A 17 -23.27 33.73 -2.59
CA SER A 17 -23.62 32.57 -1.72
C SER A 17 -25.09 32.19 -1.88
N ASP A 18 -25.99 33.13 -1.96
CA ASP A 18 -27.42 32.90 -2.13
C ASP A 18 -27.72 32.24 -3.49
N VAL A 19 -27.14 32.76 -4.56
CA VAL A 19 -27.25 32.17 -5.89
C VAL A 19 -26.69 30.74 -5.92
N VAL A 20 -25.54 30.51 -5.32
CA VAL A 20 -24.94 29.16 -5.23
C VAL A 20 -25.84 28.21 -4.44
N ASN A 21 -26.41 28.67 -3.32
CA ASN A 21 -27.29 27.84 -2.50
C ASN A 21 -28.62 27.52 -3.21
N LEU A 22 -29.22 28.49 -3.87
CA LEU A 22 -30.41 28.30 -4.69
C LEU A 22 -30.12 27.36 -5.85
N THR A 23 -29.01 27.57 -6.56
CA THR A 23 -28.60 26.69 -7.66
C THR A 23 -28.41 25.26 -7.18
N LYS A 24 -27.72 25.06 -6.04
CA LYS A 24 -27.58 23.73 -5.43
C LYS A 24 -28.92 23.08 -5.08
N ALA A 25 -29.89 23.85 -4.56
CA ALA A 25 -31.21 23.34 -4.25
C ALA A 25 -32.03 22.94 -5.50
N TYR A 26 -31.84 23.64 -6.61
CA TYR A 26 -32.50 23.36 -7.89
C TYR A 26 -31.87 22.24 -8.71
N ILE A 27 -30.53 22.08 -8.61
CA ILE A 27 -29.74 21.10 -9.37
C ILE A 27 -29.41 19.89 -8.48
N THR A 28 -30.15 19.64 -7.41
CA THR A 28 -29.90 18.48 -6.57
C THR A 28 -30.11 17.20 -7.38
N HIS A 29 -29.05 16.66 -7.88
CA HIS A 29 -29.02 15.31 -8.46
C HIS A 29 -28.76 14.32 -7.31
N THR A 30 -29.66 13.38 -7.14
CA THR A 30 -29.63 12.47 -5.97
C THR A 30 -28.62 11.34 -6.12
N TYR A 31 -28.13 11.10 -7.33
CA TYR A 31 -27.18 10.02 -7.61
C TYR A 31 -26.14 10.51 -8.62
N TRP A 32 -24.90 10.58 -8.17
CA TRP A 32 -23.75 10.64 -9.06
C TRP A 32 -23.22 9.21 -9.16
N ASP A 33 -23.49 8.58 -10.27
CA ASP A 33 -22.95 7.25 -10.58
C ASP A 33 -21.69 7.47 -11.41
N ASP A 34 -20.55 7.51 -10.72
CA ASP A 34 -19.26 7.45 -11.40
C ASP A 34 -19.13 6.04 -11.98
N ASP A 35 -19.53 5.88 -13.22
CA ASP A 35 -19.38 4.62 -13.94
C ASP A 35 -17.89 4.25 -14.01
N PRO A 36 -17.44 3.17 -13.35
CA PRO A 36 -16.03 2.81 -13.29
C PRO A 36 -15.47 2.41 -14.66
N ASP A 37 -16.31 2.19 -15.66
CA ASP A 37 -15.91 1.87 -17.03
C ASP A 37 -15.57 3.11 -17.86
N ARG A 38 -15.94 4.29 -17.41
CA ARG A 38 -15.74 5.54 -18.11
C ARG A 38 -14.54 6.33 -17.61
N LEU A 39 -13.69 6.72 -18.56
CA LEU A 39 -12.49 7.52 -18.30
C LEU A 39 -12.56 8.83 -19.11
N ALA A 40 -12.71 9.96 -18.40
CA ALA A 40 -12.75 11.27 -19.05
C ALA A 40 -11.35 11.79 -19.36
N PHE A 41 -11.21 12.42 -20.52
CA PHE A 41 -10.05 13.16 -21.01
C PHE A 41 -10.48 14.59 -21.35
N ASN A 42 -9.56 15.49 -21.67
CA ASN A 42 -9.95 16.85 -22.08
C ASN A 42 -10.82 16.87 -23.33
N ASN A 43 -10.62 15.94 -24.25
CA ASN A 43 -11.29 15.90 -25.55
C ASN A 43 -12.49 14.93 -25.65
N GLY A 44 -12.83 14.20 -24.57
CA GLY A 44 -13.97 13.28 -24.59
C GLY A 44 -13.89 12.22 -23.48
N VAL A 45 -14.66 11.15 -23.65
CA VAL A 45 -14.82 10.06 -22.68
C VAL A 45 -14.55 8.72 -23.40
N LEU A 46 -13.65 7.94 -22.83
CA LEU A 46 -13.37 6.57 -23.27
C LEU A 46 -14.18 5.59 -22.43
N GLU A 47 -14.91 4.71 -23.06
CA GLU A 47 -15.51 3.53 -22.46
C GLU A 47 -14.48 2.39 -22.50
N MET A 48 -13.96 2.00 -21.34
CA MET A 48 -12.78 1.11 -21.29
C MET A 48 -13.09 -0.32 -21.70
N SER A 49 -14.33 -0.77 -21.51
CA SER A 49 -14.78 -2.14 -21.87
C SER A 49 -14.92 -2.32 -23.39
N THR A 50 -15.40 -1.32 -24.09
CA THR A 50 -15.65 -1.35 -25.55
C THR A 50 -14.49 -0.75 -26.34
N GLY A 51 -13.71 0.15 -25.72
CA GLY A 51 -12.71 0.99 -26.41
C GLY A 51 -13.32 2.13 -27.21
N GLU A 52 -14.63 2.36 -27.11
CA GLU A 52 -15.30 3.45 -27.83
C GLU A 52 -14.99 4.80 -27.18
N PHE A 53 -14.75 5.81 -28.00
CA PHE A 53 -14.47 7.17 -27.56
C PHE A 53 -15.59 8.12 -27.98
N HIS A 54 -16.17 8.81 -27.04
CA HIS A 54 -17.34 9.68 -27.21
C HIS A 54 -17.03 11.13 -26.86
N GLU A 55 -17.77 12.07 -27.43
CA GLU A 55 -17.75 13.45 -26.99
C GLU A 55 -18.30 13.57 -25.56
N HIS A 56 -17.90 14.63 -24.85
CA HIS A 56 -18.42 14.91 -23.51
C HIS A 56 -19.96 15.08 -23.54
N ASN A 57 -20.63 14.40 -22.63
CA ASN A 57 -22.07 14.52 -22.42
C ASN A 57 -22.37 14.69 -20.93
N LEU A 58 -23.33 15.53 -20.58
CA LEU A 58 -23.79 15.74 -19.20
C LEU A 58 -24.34 14.46 -18.56
N GLU A 59 -24.90 13.56 -19.36
CA GLU A 59 -25.42 12.26 -18.91
C GLU A 59 -24.31 11.28 -18.49
N HIS A 60 -23.04 11.59 -18.73
CA HIS A 60 -21.94 10.77 -18.23
C HIS A 60 -21.71 10.93 -16.73
N TYR A 61 -22.19 12.01 -16.10
CA TYR A 61 -22.10 12.31 -14.66
C TYR A 61 -20.70 12.17 -14.05
N LEU A 62 -19.65 12.39 -14.85
CA LEU A 62 -18.27 12.21 -14.42
C LEU A 62 -17.82 13.38 -13.53
N THR A 63 -17.23 13.08 -12.39
CA THR A 63 -16.74 14.05 -11.40
C THR A 63 -15.23 14.26 -11.45
N TRP A 64 -14.53 13.45 -12.24
CA TRP A 64 -13.08 13.51 -12.41
C TRP A 64 -12.68 13.17 -13.85
N GLY A 65 -11.46 13.51 -14.22
CA GLY A 65 -10.90 13.20 -15.53
C GLY A 65 -9.39 13.41 -15.57
N LEU A 66 -8.79 13.03 -16.67
CA LEU A 66 -7.37 13.19 -16.95
C LEU A 66 -7.11 14.54 -17.61
N ASP A 67 -6.01 15.20 -17.25
CA ASP A 67 -5.68 16.57 -17.67
C ASP A 67 -4.99 16.63 -19.07
N PHE A 68 -5.26 15.66 -19.94
CA PHE A 68 -4.72 15.59 -21.29
C PHE A 68 -5.72 14.95 -22.27
N ASP A 69 -5.45 15.07 -23.55
CA ASP A 69 -6.30 14.51 -24.60
C ASP A 69 -6.05 13.00 -24.76
N TYR A 70 -7.13 12.25 -25.00
CA TYR A 70 -7.01 10.88 -25.50
C TYR A 70 -6.50 10.90 -26.94
N THR A 71 -5.47 10.12 -27.19
CA THR A 71 -4.88 9.96 -28.53
C THR A 71 -4.71 8.47 -28.79
N PRO A 72 -5.58 7.88 -29.62
CA PRO A 72 -5.40 6.49 -30.04
C PRO A 72 -4.01 6.29 -30.64
N ASP A 73 -3.43 5.11 -30.45
CA ASP A 73 -2.10 4.72 -30.98
C ASP A 73 -0.92 5.61 -30.55
N ALA A 74 -1.11 6.50 -29.57
CA ALA A 74 -0.02 7.29 -29.03
C ALA A 74 1.05 6.37 -28.44
N ASN A 75 2.32 6.69 -28.73
CA ASN A 75 3.45 5.93 -28.23
C ASN A 75 3.73 6.30 -26.77
N PRO A 76 3.86 5.33 -25.84
CA PRO A 76 4.30 5.58 -24.46
C PRO A 76 5.76 6.04 -24.35
N GLY A 77 6.53 5.91 -25.42
CA GLY A 77 7.88 6.43 -25.60
C GLY A 77 8.85 5.99 -24.51
N PRO A 78 9.66 6.92 -24.01
CA PRO A 78 10.75 6.62 -23.07
C PRO A 78 10.26 6.23 -21.65
N ILE A 79 8.98 6.38 -21.36
CA ILE A 79 8.43 6.06 -20.01
C ILE A 79 8.59 4.57 -19.72
N ILE A 80 8.18 3.71 -20.67
CA ILE A 80 8.27 2.25 -20.49
C ILE A 80 9.73 1.80 -20.37
N ASP A 81 10.60 2.33 -21.24
CA ASP A 81 12.02 2.00 -21.18
C ASP A 81 12.65 2.40 -19.83
N TRP A 82 12.20 3.51 -19.28
CA TRP A 82 12.66 3.94 -17.96
C TRP A 82 12.13 3.00 -16.86
N ILE A 83 10.83 2.62 -16.89
CA ILE A 83 10.27 1.65 -15.95
C ILE A 83 11.06 0.34 -16.03
N LYS A 84 11.29 -0.20 -17.23
CA LYS A 84 12.10 -1.41 -17.45
C LYS A 84 13.51 -1.26 -16.87
N ARG A 85 14.15 -0.13 -17.08
CA ARG A 85 15.47 0.14 -16.51
C ARG A 85 15.48 0.15 -15.00
N THR A 86 14.47 0.75 -14.33
CA THR A 86 14.39 0.77 -12.86
C THR A 86 14.28 -0.61 -12.27
N GLN A 87 13.67 -1.56 -13.00
CA GLN A 87 13.45 -2.94 -12.58
C GLN A 87 14.47 -3.93 -13.17
N TYR A 88 15.64 -3.44 -13.64
CA TYR A 88 16.72 -4.27 -14.21
C TYR A 88 16.29 -5.12 -15.41
N GLY A 89 15.20 -4.78 -16.09
CA GLY A 89 14.62 -5.52 -17.21
C GLY A 89 13.81 -6.75 -16.77
N ASP A 90 13.47 -6.89 -15.49
CA ASP A 90 12.55 -7.91 -15.00
C ASP A 90 11.12 -7.55 -15.47
N GLU A 91 10.68 -8.21 -16.54
CA GLU A 91 9.39 -7.92 -17.18
C GLU A 91 8.21 -8.18 -16.24
N ASP A 92 8.28 -9.17 -15.35
CA ASP A 92 7.21 -9.45 -14.41
C ASP A 92 7.06 -8.32 -13.39
N ARG A 93 8.17 -7.75 -12.90
CA ARG A 93 8.10 -6.53 -12.06
C ARG A 93 7.56 -5.34 -12.82
N VAL A 94 7.86 -5.21 -14.11
CA VAL A 94 7.29 -4.15 -14.97
C VAL A 94 5.78 -4.33 -15.10
N GLN A 95 5.28 -5.56 -15.27
CA GLN A 95 3.85 -5.82 -15.31
C GLN A 95 3.15 -5.52 -13.98
N VAL A 96 3.80 -5.73 -12.84
CA VAL A 96 3.25 -5.29 -11.54
C VAL A 96 3.10 -3.76 -11.48
N LEU A 97 4.09 -3.01 -11.96
CA LEU A 97 3.99 -1.54 -12.02
C LEU A 97 2.93 -1.08 -13.03
N ARG A 98 2.79 -1.77 -14.17
CA ARG A 98 1.70 -1.54 -15.15
C ARG A 98 0.33 -1.79 -14.51
N ALA A 99 0.16 -2.91 -13.83
CA ALA A 99 -1.07 -3.25 -13.11
C ALA A 99 -1.42 -2.21 -12.04
N TRP A 100 -0.40 -1.71 -11.33
CA TRP A 100 -0.57 -0.64 -10.37
C TRP A 100 -1.07 0.65 -11.00
N LEU A 101 -0.48 1.08 -12.12
CA LEU A 101 -0.90 2.26 -12.88
C LEU A 101 -2.35 2.11 -13.37
N LYS A 102 -2.73 0.91 -13.84
CA LYS A 102 -4.12 0.63 -14.22
C LYS A 102 -5.07 0.74 -13.02
N ALA A 103 -4.72 0.17 -11.88
CA ALA A 103 -5.53 0.26 -10.68
C ALA A 103 -5.76 1.71 -10.21
N CYS A 104 -4.78 2.61 -10.39
CA CYS A 104 -4.94 4.04 -10.12
C CYS A 104 -6.01 4.69 -11.02
N LEU A 105 -6.15 4.24 -12.27
CA LEU A 105 -7.17 4.74 -13.19
C LEU A 105 -8.56 4.14 -12.91
N VAL A 106 -8.62 2.84 -12.63
CA VAL A 106 -9.89 2.12 -12.40
C VAL A 106 -10.48 2.42 -11.02
N GLY A 107 -9.65 2.65 -9.99
CA GLY A 107 -10.11 3.04 -8.65
C GLY A 107 -10.71 1.91 -7.82
N GLN A 108 -10.18 0.70 -7.92
CA GLN A 108 -10.64 -0.49 -7.17
C GLN A 108 -9.83 -0.77 -5.88
N GLY A 109 -9.26 0.25 -5.24
CA GLY A 109 -8.40 0.08 -4.07
C GLY A 109 -9.05 -0.67 -2.91
N HIS A 110 -10.34 -0.43 -2.66
CA HIS A 110 -11.13 -1.09 -1.62
C HIS A 110 -11.35 -2.60 -1.85
N GLU A 111 -11.41 -3.03 -3.11
CA GLU A 111 -11.52 -4.45 -3.48
C GLU A 111 -10.16 -5.14 -3.49
N LEU A 112 -9.17 -4.49 -4.08
CA LEU A 112 -7.81 -5.02 -4.17
C LEU A 112 -7.14 -5.13 -2.81
N GLN A 113 -7.48 -4.24 -1.88
CA GLN A 113 -6.89 -4.17 -0.55
C GLN A 113 -5.35 -4.23 -0.59
N ARG A 114 -4.74 -3.49 -1.50
CA ARG A 114 -3.29 -3.39 -1.69
C ARG A 114 -2.82 -1.95 -1.60
N PHE A 115 -1.63 -1.75 -1.05
CA PHE A 115 -0.87 -0.52 -1.23
C PHE A 115 0.50 -0.82 -1.81
N LEU A 116 0.98 0.06 -2.66
CA LEU A 116 2.32 -0.04 -3.21
C LEU A 116 3.31 0.66 -2.28
N GLU A 117 4.35 -0.04 -1.88
CA GLU A 117 5.47 0.51 -1.15
C GLU A 117 6.70 0.53 -2.06
N VAL A 118 7.13 1.72 -2.45
CA VAL A 118 8.32 1.92 -3.28
C VAL A 118 9.49 2.31 -2.38
N ILE A 119 10.48 1.44 -2.28
CA ILE A 119 11.63 1.63 -1.40
C ILE A 119 12.94 1.69 -2.16
N GLY A 120 14.00 2.18 -1.50
CA GLY A 120 15.36 2.20 -2.03
C GLY A 120 16.09 3.50 -1.70
N PRO A 121 17.41 3.58 -1.97
CA PRO A 121 18.22 4.75 -1.69
C PRO A 121 17.76 6.01 -2.42
N GLY A 122 18.19 7.17 -1.95
CA GLY A 122 17.93 8.46 -2.61
C GLY A 122 18.44 8.48 -4.06
N GLY A 123 17.74 9.21 -4.95
CA GLY A 123 18.14 9.38 -6.34
C GLY A 123 17.95 8.16 -7.25
N ARG A 124 17.11 7.19 -6.86
CA ARG A 124 16.84 5.97 -7.62
C ARG A 124 15.52 5.99 -8.41
N GLY A 125 14.83 7.13 -8.51
CA GLY A 125 13.63 7.29 -9.32
C GLY A 125 12.31 7.12 -8.58
N LYS A 126 12.30 6.88 -7.26
CA LYS A 126 11.05 6.77 -6.47
C LYS A 126 10.12 7.96 -6.67
N SER A 127 10.63 9.18 -6.46
CA SER A 127 9.85 10.41 -6.64
C SER A 127 9.45 10.65 -8.10
N THR A 128 10.26 10.20 -9.06
CA THR A 128 9.92 10.25 -10.49
C THR A 128 8.72 9.35 -10.78
N PHE A 129 8.70 8.13 -10.22
CA PHE A 129 7.56 7.22 -10.36
C PHE A 129 6.31 7.77 -9.65
N ALA A 130 6.47 8.35 -8.45
CA ALA A 130 5.36 9.00 -7.76
C ALA A 130 4.77 10.17 -8.57
N ASN A 131 5.62 11.03 -9.13
CA ASN A 131 5.17 12.12 -10.01
C ASN A 131 4.49 11.59 -11.27
N LEU A 132 4.96 10.47 -11.83
CA LEU A 132 4.32 9.81 -12.98
C LEU A 132 2.92 9.32 -12.63
N CYS A 133 2.74 8.67 -11.46
CA CYS A 133 1.44 8.23 -10.99
C CYS A 133 0.47 9.42 -10.79
N CYS A 134 0.95 10.52 -10.18
CA CYS A 134 0.16 11.74 -10.01
C CYS A 134 -0.22 12.39 -11.34
N ALA A 135 0.73 12.45 -12.28
CA ALA A 135 0.47 13.01 -13.60
C ALA A 135 -0.51 12.15 -14.41
N LEU A 136 -0.46 10.83 -14.22
CA LEU A 136 -1.37 9.90 -14.87
C LEU A 136 -2.82 10.09 -14.39
N VAL A 137 -3.04 10.24 -13.09
CA VAL A 137 -4.40 10.42 -12.56
C VAL A 137 -4.93 11.85 -12.71
N GLY A 138 -4.05 12.83 -12.98
CA GLY A 138 -4.40 14.22 -13.20
C GLY A 138 -4.48 15.09 -11.95
N HIS A 139 -4.44 16.40 -12.15
CA HIS A 139 -4.51 17.38 -11.07
C HIS A 139 -5.85 17.30 -10.33
N GLY A 140 -5.80 17.41 -9.01
CA GLY A 140 -7.02 17.32 -8.20
C GLY A 140 -7.46 15.89 -7.86
N ASN A 141 -6.95 14.87 -8.54
CA ASN A 141 -7.32 13.47 -8.31
C ASN A 141 -6.34 12.70 -7.42
N TYR A 142 -5.30 13.35 -6.92
CA TYR A 142 -4.40 12.79 -5.92
C TYR A 142 -4.30 13.64 -4.66
N ALA A 143 -3.89 13.04 -3.57
CA ALA A 143 -3.53 13.70 -2.32
C ALA A 143 -2.14 13.23 -1.86
N SER A 144 -1.47 14.06 -1.05
CA SER A 144 -0.19 13.70 -0.44
C SER A 144 -0.28 13.93 1.06
N SER A 145 0.17 12.96 1.85
CA SER A 145 0.15 13.02 3.31
C SER A 145 1.37 12.29 3.89
N THR A 146 1.46 12.26 5.21
CA THR A 146 2.37 11.39 5.95
C THR A 146 1.57 10.44 6.85
N LEU A 147 2.15 9.30 7.23
CA LEU A 147 1.46 8.38 8.15
C LEU A 147 1.08 9.07 9.46
N ASN A 148 1.94 9.93 9.97
CA ASN A 148 1.68 10.64 11.21
C ASN A 148 0.48 11.60 11.10
N GLN A 149 0.40 12.39 10.03
CA GLN A 149 -0.73 13.29 9.77
C GLN A 149 -2.03 12.51 9.60
N LEU A 150 -1.99 11.44 8.81
CA LEU A 150 -3.15 10.58 8.55
C LEU A 150 -3.71 9.96 9.82
N GLU A 151 -2.85 9.48 10.73
CA GLU A 151 -3.27 8.82 11.98
C GLU A 151 -3.70 9.80 13.08
N GLN A 152 -3.24 11.05 13.04
CA GLN A 152 -3.51 12.04 14.09
C GLN A 152 -4.60 13.04 13.75
N SER A 153 -4.90 13.27 12.47
CA SER A 153 -5.79 14.33 12.03
C SER A 153 -7.00 13.82 11.23
N ARG A 154 -8.21 13.99 11.77
CA ARG A 154 -9.44 13.71 11.05
C ARG A 154 -9.67 14.64 9.85
N PHE A 155 -9.07 15.83 9.87
CA PHE A 155 -9.11 16.78 8.74
C PHE A 155 -8.28 16.27 7.55
N GLU A 156 -7.21 15.51 7.82
CA GLU A 156 -6.37 14.94 6.78
C GLU A 156 -7.14 13.94 5.93
N ILE A 157 -8.02 13.16 6.57
CA ILE A 157 -8.89 12.19 5.88
C ILE A 157 -9.84 12.87 4.90
N ALA A 158 -10.29 14.11 5.19
CA ALA A 158 -11.10 14.88 4.26
C ALA A 158 -10.37 15.20 2.95
N SER A 159 -9.05 15.39 2.99
CA SER A 159 -8.24 15.72 1.82
C SER A 159 -8.12 14.58 0.81
N ILE A 160 -8.31 13.35 1.27
CA ILE A 160 -8.20 12.14 0.43
C ILE A 160 -9.54 11.65 -0.11
N LYS A 161 -10.66 12.19 0.38
CA LYS A 161 -12.00 11.80 -0.09
C LYS A 161 -12.14 12.07 -1.60
N GLY A 162 -12.58 11.07 -2.35
CA GLY A 162 -12.78 11.16 -3.80
C GLY A 162 -11.48 11.18 -4.62
N LYS A 163 -10.30 11.02 -3.99
CA LYS A 163 -9.03 10.93 -4.73
C LYS A 163 -8.80 9.54 -5.29
N ARG A 164 -8.14 9.47 -6.45
CA ARG A 164 -7.74 8.23 -7.11
C ARG A 164 -6.42 7.68 -6.60
N LEU A 165 -5.57 8.56 -6.07
CA LEU A 165 -4.27 8.20 -5.53
C LEU A 165 -3.99 8.99 -4.25
N THR A 166 -3.54 8.30 -3.21
CA THR A 166 -2.98 8.92 -2.01
C THR A 166 -1.52 8.55 -1.89
N LEU A 167 -0.64 9.56 -1.90
CA LEU A 167 0.78 9.39 -1.67
C LEU A 167 1.08 9.58 -0.19
N ILE A 168 1.82 8.64 0.37
CA ILE A 168 2.39 8.72 1.72
C ILE A 168 3.90 8.87 1.57
N ASN A 169 4.40 10.06 1.88
CA ASN A 169 5.82 10.38 1.77
C ASN A 169 6.50 10.30 3.14
N ASP A 170 7.81 10.04 3.12
CA ASP A 170 8.74 10.13 4.26
C ASP A 170 8.19 9.51 5.55
N SER A 171 7.65 8.32 5.43
CA SER A 171 7.19 7.53 6.57
C SER A 171 8.36 6.78 7.20
N GLU A 172 9.38 7.52 7.65
CA GLU A 172 10.44 6.94 8.46
C GLU A 172 9.83 6.42 9.77
N ARG A 173 10.15 5.19 10.14
CA ARG A 173 9.85 4.50 11.39
C ARG A 173 8.61 5.03 12.14
N TYR A 174 7.45 4.80 11.58
CA TYR A 174 6.21 5.14 12.24
C TYR A 174 5.96 4.19 13.42
N GLY A 175 6.18 4.68 14.65
CA GLY A 175 6.03 3.91 15.89
C GLY A 175 4.59 3.64 16.34
N GLY A 176 3.59 3.91 15.51
CA GLY A 176 2.16 3.77 15.81
C GLY A 176 1.51 2.51 15.23
N SER A 177 0.22 2.33 15.52
CA SER A 177 -0.57 1.14 15.15
C SER A 177 -1.07 1.13 13.70
N ALA A 178 -0.93 2.23 12.96
CA ALA A 178 -1.39 2.42 11.58
C ALA A 178 -2.86 1.98 11.36
N GLN A 179 -3.77 2.36 12.26
CA GLN A 179 -5.17 1.94 12.22
C GLN A 179 -5.92 2.59 11.06
N ILE A 180 -5.76 3.89 10.89
CA ILE A 180 -6.40 4.64 9.79
C ILE A 180 -5.82 4.18 8.46
N PHE A 181 -4.49 3.98 8.38
CA PHE A 181 -3.87 3.46 7.17
C PHE A 181 -4.38 2.06 6.79
N LYS A 182 -4.64 1.19 7.78
CA LYS A 182 -5.27 -0.11 7.53
C LYS A 182 -6.71 0.01 7.07
N ALA A 183 -7.49 0.91 7.66
CA ALA A 183 -8.86 1.19 7.25
C ALA A 183 -8.89 1.73 5.81
N LEU A 184 -8.01 2.70 5.49
CA LEU A 184 -7.85 3.30 4.18
C LEU A 184 -7.54 2.25 3.09
N THR A 185 -6.61 1.33 3.38
CA THR A 185 -6.18 0.28 2.44
C THR A 185 -7.01 -1.00 2.53
N GLY A 186 -7.99 -1.06 3.43
CA GLY A 186 -8.81 -2.22 3.70
C GLY A 186 -10.23 -2.15 3.15
N GLY A 187 -10.65 -0.98 2.67
CA GLY A 187 -12.04 -0.77 2.26
C GLY A 187 -13.00 -0.55 3.43
N ASP A 188 -12.48 -0.16 4.60
CA ASP A 188 -13.31 0.15 5.76
C ASP A 188 -13.88 1.57 5.65
N ASN A 189 -14.98 1.82 6.36
CA ASN A 189 -15.57 3.15 6.44
C ASN A 189 -14.66 4.13 7.19
N LEU A 190 -14.31 5.23 6.55
CA LEU A 190 -13.53 6.32 7.10
C LEU A 190 -14.42 7.48 7.52
N ARG A 191 -14.21 8.00 8.74
CA ARG A 191 -14.85 9.21 9.23
C ARG A 191 -13.90 10.39 9.07
N TYR A 192 -14.44 11.54 8.69
CA TYR A 192 -13.68 12.76 8.50
C TYR A 192 -14.41 13.98 9.05
N GLU A 193 -13.67 15.02 9.29
CA GLU A 193 -14.18 16.34 9.71
C GLU A 193 -13.70 17.39 8.73
N GLU A 194 -14.57 18.33 8.37
CA GLU A 194 -14.22 19.51 7.61
C GLU A 194 -14.32 20.75 8.52
N LYS A 195 -13.38 21.68 8.37
CA LYS A 195 -13.37 22.91 9.17
C LYS A 195 -14.66 23.70 8.96
N ASN A 196 -15.32 24.05 10.06
CA ASN A 196 -16.58 24.82 10.07
C ASN A 196 -17.77 24.11 9.38
N LYS A 197 -17.74 22.80 9.26
CA LYS A 197 -18.87 21.97 8.77
C LYS A 197 -19.22 20.91 9.81
N ASN A 198 -20.43 20.37 9.69
CA ASN A 198 -20.80 19.17 10.44
C ASN A 198 -19.90 17.98 10.05
N VAL A 199 -19.80 16.99 10.94
CA VAL A 199 -19.10 15.74 10.64
C VAL A 199 -19.67 15.16 9.34
N GLY A 200 -18.82 14.90 8.37
CA GLY A 200 -19.21 14.35 7.08
C GLY A 200 -19.67 12.90 7.21
N GLU A 201 -20.49 12.45 6.27
CA GLU A 201 -20.88 11.04 6.19
C GLU A 201 -19.64 10.15 5.95
N PRO A 202 -19.56 9.01 6.65
CA PRO A 202 -18.48 8.06 6.41
C PRO A 202 -18.41 7.65 4.94
N PHE A 203 -17.21 7.43 4.43
CA PHE A 203 -16.99 6.99 3.06
C PHE A 203 -15.99 5.83 3.01
N VAL A 204 -16.09 5.01 1.97
CA VAL A 204 -15.08 4.01 1.61
C VAL A 204 -14.13 4.63 0.59
N TYR A 205 -12.82 4.52 0.85
CA TYR A 205 -11.82 5.00 -0.09
C TYR A 205 -11.60 3.98 -1.22
N THR A 206 -11.88 4.38 -2.43
CA THR A 206 -11.76 3.54 -3.64
C THR A 206 -10.46 3.72 -4.39
N GLY A 207 -9.69 4.78 -4.09
CA GLY A 207 -8.40 5.05 -4.72
C GLY A 207 -7.28 4.12 -4.24
N MET A 208 -6.13 4.25 -4.86
CA MET A 208 -4.93 3.50 -4.51
C MET A 208 -4.04 4.27 -3.53
N VAL A 209 -3.31 3.56 -2.69
CA VAL A 209 -2.38 4.14 -1.72
C VAL A 209 -0.96 3.74 -2.07
N MET A 210 -0.07 4.72 -2.25
CA MET A 210 1.34 4.52 -2.53
C MET A 210 2.20 5.12 -1.44
N VAL A 211 3.17 4.35 -0.96
CA VAL A 211 4.17 4.80 0.00
C VAL A 211 5.51 4.94 -0.69
N CYS A 212 6.18 6.07 -0.50
CA CYS A 212 7.55 6.30 -0.97
C CYS A 212 8.48 6.51 0.23
N ALA A 213 9.42 5.59 0.44
CA ALA A 213 10.35 5.65 1.57
C ALA A 213 11.74 5.15 1.17
N ASN A 214 12.75 5.38 2.00
CA ASN A 214 14.07 4.78 1.80
C ASN A 214 14.10 3.33 2.30
N GLU A 215 13.34 3.04 3.35
CA GLU A 215 13.21 1.73 3.98
C GLU A 215 11.73 1.35 4.11
N PRO A 216 11.42 0.06 4.26
CA PRO A 216 10.03 -0.39 4.48
C PRO A 216 9.43 0.25 5.74
N ILE A 217 8.13 0.58 5.67
CA ILE A 217 7.40 1.09 6.84
C ILE A 217 7.49 0.09 8.00
N GLN A 218 7.94 0.57 9.14
CA GLN A 218 7.93 -0.16 10.40
C GLN A 218 6.77 0.34 11.27
N THR A 219 5.98 -0.57 11.80
CA THR A 219 4.86 -0.26 12.70
C THR A 219 4.94 -1.15 13.93
N THR A 220 4.26 -0.77 15.00
CA THR A 220 4.09 -1.65 16.18
C THR A 220 3.05 -2.75 15.96
N ASP A 221 2.42 -2.77 14.79
CA ASP A 221 1.43 -3.78 14.43
C ASP A 221 2.09 -4.97 13.73
N ASN A 222 2.34 -6.02 14.50
CA ASN A 222 2.91 -7.28 14.03
C ASN A 222 1.83 -8.25 13.48
N THR A 223 0.59 -7.78 13.21
CA THR A 223 -0.46 -8.62 12.62
C THR A 223 -0.29 -8.74 11.10
N SER A 224 -0.85 -9.78 10.52
CA SER A 224 -0.88 -10.00 9.06
C SER A 224 -1.66 -8.92 8.29
N GLY A 225 -2.44 -8.09 8.99
CA GLY A 225 -3.31 -7.10 8.38
C GLY A 225 -2.59 -6.09 7.47
N LEU A 226 -1.42 -5.59 7.88
CA LEU A 226 -0.60 -4.71 7.06
C LEU A 226 0.22 -5.50 6.04
N THR A 227 0.82 -6.61 6.47
CA THR A 227 1.70 -7.44 5.65
C THR A 227 1.00 -7.99 4.41
N ARG A 228 -0.23 -8.47 4.54
CA ARG A 228 -0.99 -9.01 3.41
C ARG A 228 -1.38 -7.96 2.37
N ARG A 229 -1.49 -6.69 2.78
CA ARG A 229 -1.85 -5.57 1.89
C ARG A 229 -0.65 -4.93 1.22
N ARG A 230 0.54 -5.16 1.76
CA ARG A 230 1.79 -4.58 1.30
C ARG A 230 2.26 -5.23 0.01
N LEU A 231 2.54 -4.41 -0.98
CA LEU A 231 3.22 -4.77 -2.20
C LEU A 231 4.48 -3.92 -2.30
N THR A 232 5.64 -4.49 -2.02
CA THR A 232 6.89 -3.74 -2.00
C THR A 232 7.67 -3.95 -3.30
N ILE A 233 8.09 -2.84 -3.90
CA ILE A 233 8.97 -2.81 -5.07
C ILE A 233 10.19 -1.95 -4.76
N GLU A 234 11.36 -2.48 -5.04
CA GLU A 234 12.62 -1.81 -4.83
C GLU A 234 13.05 -1.01 -6.06
N PHE A 235 13.46 0.22 -5.83
CA PHE A 235 14.12 1.10 -6.79
C PHE A 235 15.59 1.24 -6.39
N ASN A 236 16.38 0.20 -6.63
CA ASN A 236 17.77 0.11 -6.20
C ASN A 236 18.77 0.42 -7.31
N ARG A 237 18.33 0.39 -8.58
CA ARG A 237 19.24 0.62 -9.71
C ARG A 237 19.74 2.06 -9.73
N PRO A 238 21.05 2.29 -9.77
CA PRO A 238 21.59 3.60 -10.04
C PRO A 238 21.11 4.09 -11.41
N LEU A 239 20.42 5.20 -11.44
CA LEU A 239 20.14 5.91 -12.68
C LEU A 239 21.39 6.72 -12.96
N TYR A 240 22.23 6.25 -13.89
CA TYR A 240 23.58 6.80 -14.13
C TYR A 240 23.59 8.19 -14.75
N ASP A 241 22.43 8.73 -15.07
CA ASP A 241 22.35 10.05 -15.64
C ASP A 241 22.27 11.10 -14.52
N LYS A 242 23.41 11.64 -14.14
CA LYS A 242 23.50 12.89 -13.36
C LYS A 242 23.19 14.11 -14.21
N SER A 243 22.78 13.90 -15.49
CA SER A 243 22.43 14.99 -16.38
C SER A 243 21.18 15.72 -15.84
N SER A 244 21.11 17.00 -16.10
CA SER A 244 19.92 17.83 -15.85
C SER A 244 18.65 17.22 -16.45
N GLU A 245 18.77 16.41 -17.50
CA GLU A 245 17.68 15.71 -18.18
C GLU A 245 16.88 14.77 -17.29
N ALA A 246 17.51 14.04 -16.34
CA ALA A 246 16.80 13.14 -15.44
C ALA A 246 15.84 13.89 -14.49
N LYS A 247 16.13 15.14 -14.15
CA LYS A 247 15.25 15.98 -13.32
C LYS A 247 14.09 16.59 -14.10
N GLU A 248 14.17 16.61 -15.42
CA GLU A 248 13.19 17.21 -16.31
C GLU A 248 12.24 16.19 -16.96
N MET A 249 12.39 14.88 -16.66
CA MET A 249 11.52 13.86 -17.25
C MET A 249 10.05 14.12 -16.91
N ILE A 250 9.74 14.21 -15.60
CA ILE A 250 8.41 14.58 -15.12
C ILE A 250 8.51 15.25 -13.74
N LYS A 251 7.81 16.35 -13.59
CA LYS A 251 7.72 17.12 -12.35
C LYS A 251 6.32 17.69 -12.21
N LEU A 252 5.86 17.77 -10.98
CA LEU A 252 4.63 18.46 -10.62
C LEU A 252 4.99 19.82 -10.00
N ASP A 253 4.47 20.88 -10.57
CA ASP A 253 4.67 22.24 -10.12
C ASP A 253 3.28 22.89 -9.91
N ASN A 254 2.87 23.02 -8.64
CA ASN A 254 1.52 23.48 -8.26
C ASN A 254 0.40 22.70 -8.99
N GLY A 255 0.55 21.39 -9.13
CA GLY A 255 -0.39 20.51 -9.83
C GLY A 255 -0.22 20.46 -11.35
N ILE A 256 0.60 21.34 -11.93
CA ILE A 256 0.86 21.35 -13.37
C ILE A 256 1.97 20.35 -13.70
N VAL A 257 1.69 19.45 -14.62
CA VAL A 257 2.68 18.48 -15.13
C VAL A 257 3.68 19.18 -16.04
N ARG A 258 4.96 19.11 -15.70
CA ARG A 258 6.08 19.63 -16.47
C ARG A 258 7.05 18.52 -16.86
N GLY A 259 7.89 18.79 -17.84
CA GLY A 259 8.90 17.86 -18.34
C GLY A 259 8.47 17.13 -19.59
N LEU A 260 9.40 16.38 -20.18
CA LEU A 260 9.24 15.73 -21.46
C LEU A 260 8.10 14.68 -21.44
N TRP A 261 7.93 13.97 -20.36
CA TRP A 261 6.99 12.85 -20.30
C TRP A 261 5.52 13.26 -20.33
N LYS A 262 5.20 14.53 -20.10
CA LYS A 262 3.81 15.00 -20.28
C LYS A 262 3.24 14.71 -21.66
N TYR A 263 4.10 14.70 -22.69
CA TYR A 263 3.69 14.44 -24.08
C TYR A 263 3.51 12.94 -24.38
N TYR A 264 3.97 12.07 -23.48
CA TYR A 264 3.85 10.61 -23.61
C TYR A 264 2.78 10.01 -22.68
N LEU A 265 2.08 10.85 -21.89
CA LEU A 265 0.99 10.37 -21.01
C LEU A 265 -0.15 9.71 -21.78
N PRO A 266 -0.61 10.23 -22.94
CA PRO A 266 -1.63 9.53 -23.74
C PRO A 266 -1.20 8.11 -24.13
N GLY A 267 0.05 7.94 -24.57
CA GLY A 267 0.59 6.63 -24.89
C GLY A 267 0.76 5.73 -23.67
N LEU A 268 1.10 6.30 -22.50
CA LEU A 268 1.14 5.54 -21.25
C LEU A 268 -0.24 5.00 -20.88
N VAL A 269 -1.31 5.79 -21.05
CA VAL A 269 -2.69 5.32 -20.82
C VAL A 269 -3.02 4.17 -21.77
N ASN A 270 -2.73 4.29 -23.05
CA ASN A 270 -2.96 3.21 -24.01
C ASN A 270 -2.27 1.92 -23.54
N TRP A 271 -0.97 1.99 -23.26
CA TRP A 271 -0.22 0.84 -22.76
C TRP A 271 -0.79 0.26 -21.47
N VAL A 272 -1.24 1.09 -20.54
CA VAL A 272 -1.85 0.66 -19.27
C VAL A 272 -3.19 -0.03 -19.52
N LEU A 273 -4.04 0.52 -20.41
CA LEU A 273 -5.38 0.00 -20.66
C LEU A 273 -5.40 -1.27 -21.51
N GLU A 274 -4.38 -1.54 -22.32
CA GLU A 274 -4.22 -2.82 -23.04
C GLU A 274 -4.16 -4.05 -22.09
N MET A 275 -3.70 -3.87 -20.84
CA MET A 275 -3.77 -4.92 -19.83
C MET A 275 -5.24 -5.14 -19.44
N SER A 276 -5.72 -6.36 -19.42
CA SER A 276 -7.09 -6.65 -18.97
C SER A 276 -7.25 -6.40 -17.45
N THR A 277 -8.47 -6.18 -16.99
CA THR A 277 -8.76 -6.00 -15.55
C THR A 277 -8.45 -7.28 -14.77
N GLU A 278 -8.71 -8.44 -15.36
CA GLU A 278 -8.38 -9.72 -14.75
C GLU A 278 -6.87 -9.91 -14.60
N GLU A 279 -6.10 -9.59 -15.63
CA GLU A 279 -4.64 -9.64 -15.57
C GLU A 279 -4.07 -8.67 -14.53
N MET A 280 -4.59 -7.43 -14.45
CA MET A 280 -4.26 -6.47 -13.42
C MET A 280 -4.48 -7.05 -12.01
N ARG A 281 -5.66 -7.66 -11.77
CA ARG A 281 -6.00 -8.28 -10.49
C ARG A 281 -5.03 -9.41 -10.14
N GLN A 282 -4.70 -10.26 -11.10
CA GLN A 282 -3.74 -11.35 -10.89
C GLN A 282 -2.35 -10.83 -10.50
N TYR A 283 -1.82 -9.80 -11.18
CA TYR A 283 -0.52 -9.22 -10.81
C TYR A 283 -0.53 -8.55 -9.44
N LEU A 284 -1.64 -7.98 -9.00
CA LEU A 284 -1.73 -7.29 -7.71
C LEU A 284 -2.13 -8.20 -6.55
N LEU A 285 -2.91 -9.26 -6.77
CA LEU A 285 -3.37 -10.17 -5.72
C LEU A 285 -2.46 -11.38 -5.56
N ASP A 286 -2.03 -11.99 -6.68
CA ASP A 286 -1.20 -13.19 -6.72
C ASP A 286 0.27 -12.86 -7.05
N THR A 287 0.71 -11.65 -6.69
CA THR A 287 2.02 -11.09 -7.05
C THR A 287 3.16 -12.03 -6.72
N TYR A 288 3.16 -12.65 -5.56
CA TYR A 288 4.29 -13.46 -5.08
C TYR A 288 4.33 -14.87 -5.70
N GLU A 289 3.24 -15.29 -6.32
CA GLU A 289 3.18 -16.52 -7.14
C GLU A 289 3.68 -16.24 -8.55
N LYS A 290 3.26 -15.09 -9.12
CA LYS A 290 3.66 -14.67 -10.47
C LYS A 290 5.09 -14.12 -10.56
N VAL A 291 5.55 -13.44 -9.51
CA VAL A 291 6.84 -12.70 -9.50
C VAL A 291 7.72 -13.18 -8.33
N PRO A 292 8.45 -14.32 -8.50
CA PRO A 292 9.28 -14.89 -7.42
C PRO A 292 10.33 -13.92 -6.88
N SER A 293 10.84 -13.01 -7.70
CA SER A 293 11.80 -11.98 -7.28
C SER A 293 11.22 -11.02 -6.22
N LEU A 294 9.92 -10.71 -6.26
CA LEU A 294 9.23 -9.92 -5.23
C LEU A 294 8.91 -10.73 -3.98
N LYS A 295 8.72 -12.05 -4.09
CA LYS A 295 8.58 -12.93 -2.93
C LYS A 295 9.83 -12.91 -2.06
N LYS A 296 11.02 -12.87 -2.68
CA LYS A 296 12.29 -12.73 -1.95
C LYS A 296 12.33 -11.41 -1.18
N VAL A 297 12.01 -10.28 -1.82
CA VAL A 297 11.95 -8.95 -1.19
C VAL A 297 10.97 -8.95 0.00
N ARG A 298 9.76 -9.49 -0.17
CA ARG A 298 8.79 -9.62 0.91
C ARG A 298 9.35 -10.37 2.12
N ASN A 299 10.01 -11.51 1.87
CA ASN A 299 10.55 -12.35 2.93
C ASN A 299 11.68 -11.64 3.70
N GLU A 300 12.56 -10.93 3.00
CA GLU A 300 13.63 -10.12 3.63
C GLU A 300 13.04 -9.01 4.50
N ILE A 301 11.98 -8.34 4.03
CA ILE A 301 11.29 -7.30 4.81
C ILE A 301 10.63 -7.91 6.06
N LEU A 302 9.97 -9.05 5.94
CA LEU A 302 9.36 -9.73 7.08
C LEU A 302 10.39 -10.09 8.14
N LEU A 303 11.55 -10.57 7.75
CA LEU A 303 12.66 -10.87 8.65
C LEU A 303 13.13 -9.62 9.38
N ASN A 304 13.36 -8.53 8.67
CA ASN A 304 13.94 -7.31 9.24
C ASN A 304 12.94 -6.45 10.02
N SER A 305 11.62 -6.70 9.88
CA SER A 305 10.57 -5.86 10.48
C SER A 305 9.76 -6.56 11.59
N ASN A 306 9.96 -7.86 11.81
CA ASN A 306 9.15 -8.63 12.76
C ASN A 306 10.02 -9.54 13.65
N ASN A 307 10.27 -9.14 14.87
CA ASN A 307 11.04 -9.90 15.85
C ASN A 307 10.54 -11.34 16.05
N LEU A 308 9.24 -11.59 15.82
CA LEU A 308 8.67 -12.92 15.92
C LEU A 308 9.10 -13.81 14.75
N VAL A 309 9.19 -13.24 13.56
CA VAL A 309 9.69 -13.95 12.35
C VAL A 309 11.18 -14.23 12.50
N GLU A 310 11.94 -13.26 12.99
CA GLU A 310 13.36 -13.38 13.22
C GLU A 310 13.66 -14.47 14.28
N TRP A 311 12.90 -14.47 15.40
CA TRP A 311 12.97 -15.53 16.40
C TRP A 311 12.60 -16.89 15.82
N LEU A 312 11.53 -16.99 15.02
CA LEU A 312 11.15 -18.24 14.33
C LEU A 312 12.28 -18.78 13.48
N GLN A 313 12.99 -17.92 12.76
CA GLN A 313 14.08 -18.33 11.90
C GLN A 313 15.33 -18.76 12.67
N SER A 314 15.67 -18.04 13.76
CA SER A 314 16.89 -18.30 14.52
C SER A 314 16.74 -19.43 15.54
N GLU A 315 15.61 -19.48 16.27
CA GLU A 315 15.43 -20.31 17.44
C GLU A 315 14.50 -21.52 17.23
N ILE A 316 13.73 -21.55 16.13
CA ILE A 316 12.69 -22.57 15.93
C ILE A 316 12.99 -23.45 14.74
N ILE A 317 12.61 -24.71 14.88
CA ILE A 317 12.53 -25.67 13.77
C ILE A 317 11.07 -26.01 13.48
N GLN A 318 10.75 -26.18 12.20
CA GLN A 318 9.47 -26.73 11.77
C GLN A 318 9.61 -28.25 11.66
N GLU A 319 8.79 -28.97 12.42
CA GLU A 319 8.73 -30.43 12.38
C GLU A 319 7.30 -30.87 12.63
N ASP A 320 6.70 -31.56 11.69
CA ASP A 320 5.25 -31.87 11.64
C ASP A 320 4.75 -32.63 12.88
N GLU A 321 5.58 -33.52 13.44
CA GLU A 321 5.23 -34.31 14.63
C GLU A 321 5.66 -33.66 15.94
N ALA A 322 6.41 -32.54 15.91
CA ALA A 322 6.82 -31.84 17.10
C ALA A 322 5.62 -31.26 17.83
N VAL A 323 5.63 -31.41 19.15
CA VAL A 323 4.62 -30.85 20.06
C VAL A 323 5.32 -30.07 21.15
N SER A 324 5.26 -28.74 21.07
CA SER A 324 5.92 -27.87 22.03
C SER A 324 4.92 -27.20 22.97
N SER A 325 5.26 -27.19 24.26
CA SER A 325 4.53 -26.39 25.24
C SER A 325 4.78 -24.90 24.98
N VAL A 326 3.76 -24.08 25.08
CA VAL A 326 3.95 -22.62 25.05
C VAL A 326 4.78 -22.15 26.24
N GLY A 327 4.57 -22.72 27.42
CA GLY A 327 5.33 -22.40 28.63
C GLY A 327 4.96 -21.04 29.25
N LYS A 328 5.63 -20.68 30.37
CA LYS A 328 5.47 -19.40 31.09
C LYS A 328 6.81 -18.72 31.23
N LYS A 329 6.83 -17.38 31.24
CA LYS A 329 8.03 -16.58 31.56
C LYS A 329 8.32 -16.68 33.06
N ILE A 330 9.19 -17.59 33.47
CA ILE A 330 9.63 -17.80 34.84
C ILE A 330 11.16 -17.61 34.87
N PRO A 331 11.70 -16.65 35.60
CA PRO A 331 13.15 -16.48 35.72
C PRO A 331 13.82 -17.77 36.14
N ALA A 332 14.92 -18.10 35.54
CA ALA A 332 15.76 -19.23 35.97
C ALA A 332 16.57 -18.89 37.21
N PRO A 333 17.04 -19.88 38.00
CA PRO A 333 17.99 -19.66 39.07
C PRO A 333 19.23 -18.91 38.59
N LYS A 334 19.87 -18.12 39.48
CA LYS A 334 21.02 -17.27 39.13
C LYS A 334 22.24 -18.02 38.61
N ASP A 335 22.35 -19.27 38.93
CA ASP A 335 23.42 -20.21 38.53
C ASP A 335 23.07 -21.00 37.26
N ALA A 336 21.86 -20.85 36.74
CA ALA A 336 21.45 -21.51 35.50
C ALA A 336 22.05 -20.81 34.25
N LYS A 337 22.34 -21.63 33.23
CA LYS A 337 22.78 -21.10 31.94
C LYS A 337 21.65 -20.41 31.17
N GLU A 338 20.41 -20.80 31.46
CA GLU A 338 19.20 -20.24 30.82
C GLU A 338 18.72 -19.00 31.58
N ARG A 339 18.23 -18.00 30.87
CA ARG A 339 17.62 -16.80 31.46
C ARG A 339 16.23 -17.09 32.05
N TYR A 340 15.48 -17.94 31.38
CA TYR A 340 14.15 -18.39 31.78
C TYR A 340 14.09 -19.91 31.88
N CYS A 341 13.36 -20.42 32.88
CA CYS A 341 13.13 -21.85 33.03
C CYS A 341 12.52 -22.44 31.75
N ASN A 342 13.14 -23.50 31.24
CA ASN A 342 12.74 -24.23 30.06
C ASN A 342 12.76 -23.40 28.73
N SER A 343 13.61 -22.39 28.65
CA SER A 343 13.73 -21.59 27.40
C SER A 343 14.22 -22.43 26.23
N ASN A 344 14.95 -23.53 26.46
CA ASN A 344 15.41 -24.47 25.43
C ASN A 344 14.34 -25.48 24.98
N TYR A 345 13.14 -25.49 25.60
CA TYR A 345 12.08 -26.47 25.28
C TYR A 345 10.70 -25.84 25.10
N HIS A 346 10.46 -24.66 25.69
CA HIS A 346 9.17 -24.00 25.65
C HIS A 346 9.23 -22.75 24.76
N LEU A 347 8.20 -22.57 23.92
CA LEU A 347 8.18 -21.52 22.90
C LEU A 347 8.19 -20.10 23.49
N TYR A 348 7.37 -19.81 24.50
CA TYR A 348 7.26 -18.47 25.05
C TYR A 348 8.47 -18.02 25.87
N PRO A 349 9.05 -18.86 26.75
CA PRO A 349 10.33 -18.55 27.42
C PRO A 349 11.49 -18.33 26.42
N SER A 350 11.57 -19.15 25.34
CA SER A 350 12.55 -18.97 24.26
C SER A 350 12.39 -17.60 23.60
N TYR A 351 11.16 -17.25 23.20
CA TYR A 351 10.86 -15.94 22.62
C TYR A 351 11.19 -14.78 23.57
N CYS A 352 10.90 -14.92 24.87
CA CYS A 352 11.25 -13.89 25.84
C CYS A 352 12.77 -13.70 25.98
N SER A 353 13.54 -14.80 26.00
CA SER A 353 15.00 -14.75 26.02
C SER A 353 15.54 -14.03 24.79
N TYR A 354 15.07 -14.44 23.61
CA TYR A 354 15.44 -13.83 22.34
C TYR A 354 15.16 -12.30 22.32
N CYS A 355 13.95 -11.89 22.74
CA CYS A 355 13.60 -10.47 22.78
C CYS A 355 14.56 -9.66 23.66
N GLU A 356 14.94 -10.19 24.81
CA GLU A 356 15.85 -9.49 25.72
C GLU A 356 17.28 -9.47 25.19
N ASP A 357 17.72 -10.53 24.53
CA ASP A 357 19.05 -10.60 23.91
C ASP A 357 19.17 -9.61 22.72
N THR A 358 18.07 -9.37 22.01
CA THR A 358 17.98 -8.38 20.91
C THR A 358 17.56 -6.98 21.35
N GLY A 359 17.40 -6.72 22.65
CA GLY A 359 17.01 -5.41 23.19
C GLY A 359 15.55 -5.04 22.96
N SER A 360 14.70 -6.00 22.61
CA SER A 360 13.27 -5.79 22.37
C SER A 360 12.42 -6.21 23.58
N LYS A 361 11.16 -5.74 23.64
CA LYS A 361 10.22 -6.10 24.70
C LYS A 361 9.31 -7.24 24.26
N PRO A 362 9.26 -8.39 24.97
CA PRO A 362 8.35 -9.47 24.64
C PRO A 362 6.88 -9.06 24.89
N VAL A 363 5.99 -9.49 24.01
CA VAL A 363 4.54 -9.33 24.20
C VAL A 363 4.03 -10.32 25.26
N GLY A 364 2.86 -10.06 25.86
CA GLY A 364 2.26 -10.99 26.81
C GLY A 364 1.89 -12.34 26.18
N GLN A 365 1.94 -13.43 26.97
CA GLN A 365 1.78 -14.81 26.51
C GLN A 365 0.53 -15.07 25.62
N LYS A 366 -0.63 -14.54 26.02
CA LYS A 366 -1.86 -14.69 25.21
C LYS A 366 -1.72 -14.06 23.84
N ARG A 367 -1.14 -12.84 23.80
CA ARG A 367 -0.90 -12.12 22.54
C ARG A 367 0.18 -12.82 21.71
N PHE A 368 1.23 -13.35 22.33
CA PHE A 368 2.26 -14.15 21.67
C PHE A 368 1.65 -15.34 20.90
N ILE A 369 0.78 -16.13 21.52
CA ILE A 369 0.12 -17.27 20.85
C ILE A 369 -0.66 -16.79 19.63
N SER A 370 -1.45 -15.72 19.77
CA SER A 370 -2.25 -15.18 18.66
C SER A 370 -1.37 -14.70 17.52
N LEU A 371 -0.31 -13.93 17.81
CA LEU A 371 0.63 -13.43 16.82
C LEU A 371 1.44 -14.54 16.15
N LEU A 372 1.86 -15.55 16.94
CA LEU A 372 2.61 -16.70 16.42
C LEU A 372 1.77 -17.49 15.41
N LEU A 373 0.50 -17.76 15.74
CA LEU A 373 -0.41 -18.46 14.83
C LEU A 373 -0.71 -17.65 13.58
N ASP A 374 -0.94 -16.35 13.72
CA ASP A 374 -1.16 -15.42 12.61
C ASP A 374 0.09 -15.37 11.71
N CYS A 375 1.27 -15.22 12.31
CA CYS A 375 2.54 -15.21 11.59
C CYS A 375 2.76 -16.51 10.81
N CYS A 376 2.65 -17.65 11.48
CA CYS A 376 2.87 -18.94 10.84
C CYS A 376 1.88 -19.21 9.70
N LYS A 377 0.57 -18.95 9.90
CA LYS A 377 -0.46 -19.28 8.92
C LYS A 377 -0.58 -18.28 7.78
N ASN A 378 -0.58 -16.98 8.11
CA ASN A 378 -0.96 -15.90 7.19
C ASN A 378 0.24 -15.16 6.59
N GLN A 379 1.40 -15.18 7.25
CA GLN A 379 2.61 -14.52 6.75
C GLN A 379 3.61 -15.52 6.17
N LEU A 380 3.81 -16.67 6.82
CA LEU A 380 4.77 -17.70 6.42
C LEU A 380 4.13 -18.90 5.72
N GLU A 381 2.81 -18.91 5.54
CA GLU A 381 2.03 -19.95 4.82
C GLU A 381 2.23 -21.38 5.37
N MET A 382 2.56 -21.50 6.67
CA MET A 382 2.79 -22.79 7.36
C MET A 382 1.46 -23.45 7.72
N LYS A 383 0.85 -24.17 6.77
CA LYS A 383 -0.51 -24.75 6.89
C LYS A 383 -0.67 -25.79 8.01
N GLN A 384 0.41 -26.42 8.45
CA GLN A 384 0.38 -27.56 9.38
C GLN A 384 0.39 -27.16 10.86
N ILE A 385 0.61 -25.88 11.18
CA ILE A 385 0.70 -25.40 12.56
C ILE A 385 -0.67 -25.40 13.22
N LYS A 386 -0.82 -26.14 14.34
CA LYS A 386 -2.06 -26.26 15.11
C LYS A 386 -1.82 -25.99 16.59
N THR A 387 -2.80 -25.40 17.24
CA THR A 387 -2.81 -25.21 18.71
C THR A 387 -3.83 -26.12 19.35
N PHE A 388 -3.52 -26.64 20.52
CA PHE A 388 -4.45 -27.41 21.36
C PHE A 388 -4.12 -27.21 22.84
N SER A 389 -5.03 -27.63 23.72
CA SER A 389 -4.86 -27.56 25.17
C SER A 389 -4.76 -28.97 25.73
N LYS A 390 -3.78 -29.21 26.63
CA LYS A 390 -3.64 -30.44 27.38
C LYS A 390 -3.46 -30.08 28.87
N ASN A 391 -4.34 -30.57 29.74
CA ASN A 391 -4.35 -30.28 31.16
C ASN A 391 -4.37 -28.74 31.46
N GLY A 392 -5.18 -27.97 30.69
CA GLY A 392 -5.28 -26.52 30.85
C GLY A 392 -4.06 -25.72 30.38
N ARG A 393 -3.08 -26.36 29.75
CA ARG A 393 -1.88 -25.71 29.22
C ARG A 393 -1.91 -25.66 27.68
N PRO A 394 -1.50 -24.55 27.06
CA PRO A 394 -1.47 -24.43 25.60
C PRO A 394 -0.21 -25.14 25.02
N PHE A 395 -0.44 -25.85 23.91
CA PHE A 395 0.59 -26.50 23.10
C PHE A 395 0.44 -26.11 21.65
N ILE A 396 1.55 -26.16 20.92
CA ILE A 396 1.59 -25.94 19.47
C ILE A 396 2.24 -27.16 18.82
N LYS A 397 1.52 -27.76 17.86
CA LYS A 397 2.04 -28.81 16.97
C LYS A 397 2.69 -28.19 15.74
N GLY A 398 3.80 -28.73 15.29
CA GLY A 398 4.52 -28.33 14.10
C GLY A 398 5.72 -27.43 14.34
N LEU A 399 5.99 -27.03 15.59
CA LEU A 399 7.14 -26.19 15.97
C LEU A 399 7.89 -26.77 17.14
N ALA A 400 9.23 -26.72 17.12
CA ALA A 400 10.09 -27.03 18.26
C ALA A 400 11.18 -25.98 18.44
N VAL A 401 11.61 -25.74 19.69
CA VAL A 401 12.77 -24.89 19.98
C VAL A 401 14.02 -25.65 19.56
N ARG A 402 14.93 -24.95 18.90
CA ARG A 402 16.22 -25.48 18.47
C ARG A 402 17.08 -25.77 19.70
N ALA A 403 17.27 -27.05 20.03
CA ALA A 403 18.26 -27.44 21.04
C ALA A 403 19.65 -27.52 20.40
N SER A 404 20.70 -27.22 21.15
CA SER A 404 22.09 -27.10 20.67
C SER A 404 22.65 -28.34 19.98
N ASP A 405 22.02 -29.50 20.13
CA ASP A 405 22.56 -30.82 19.75
C ASP A 405 21.79 -31.51 18.62
N GLN A 406 20.75 -30.90 18.02
CA GLN A 406 19.96 -31.53 16.95
C GLN A 406 20.36 -31.05 15.57
N LYS A 407 20.56 -31.99 14.64
CA LYS A 407 20.73 -31.71 13.18
C LYS A 407 19.40 -31.25 12.59
N TYR A 408 19.38 -30.10 11.97
CA TYR A 408 18.17 -29.30 11.69
C TYR A 408 17.74 -29.29 10.24
N MET A 409 16.42 -29.46 9.98
CA MET A 409 15.75 -28.82 8.87
C MET A 409 15.47 -27.36 9.28
N LYS A 410 16.13 -26.41 8.62
CA LYS A 410 15.82 -24.98 8.73
C LYS A 410 14.37 -24.75 8.27
N ILE A 411 13.68 -23.74 8.83
CA ILE A 411 12.49 -23.12 8.21
C ILE A 411 12.82 -22.58 6.79
N ALA A 412 13.97 -22.88 6.31
CA ALA A 412 14.65 -22.44 5.10
C ALA A 412 13.90 -22.74 3.78
N THR A 413 12.87 -23.54 3.77
CA THR A 413 12.05 -23.74 2.57
C THR A 413 11.13 -22.55 2.26
N ILE A 414 10.93 -21.65 3.22
CA ILE A 414 10.03 -20.48 3.08
C ILE A 414 10.81 -19.16 3.02
N LEU A 415 11.98 -19.12 3.64
CA LEU A 415 12.83 -17.94 3.67
C LEU A 415 14.13 -18.22 2.89
N PRO A 416 14.62 -17.29 2.04
CA PRO A 416 15.83 -17.49 1.27
C PRO A 416 17.03 -17.75 2.18
N GLU A 417 17.92 -18.66 1.80
CA GLU A 417 19.23 -18.77 2.41
C GLU A 417 19.96 -17.44 2.25
N ARG A 418 20.60 -16.93 3.33
CA ARG A 418 21.43 -15.75 3.28
C ARG A 418 22.66 -15.97 2.40
#